data_f44c9884000db83b9a8a4a061ec59f3f
#
_entry.id   f44c9884000db83b9a8a4a061ec59f3f
#
_cell.length_a   1.000
_cell.length_b   1.000
_cell.length_c   1.000
_cell.angle_alpha   90.00
_cell.angle_beta   90.00
_cell.angle_gamma   90.00
#
_symmetry.space_group_name_H-M   'P 1'
#
loop_
_entity.id
_entity.type
_entity.pdbx_description
1 polymer ?
#
loop_
_entity_poly.entity_id
_entity_poly.type
_entity_poly.pdbx_seq_one_letter_code
_entity_poly.pdbx_strand_id
1 'polypeptide(L)'
;SMIIARGVDLISAGIYSNYMLIVNGLNNITNQVFNGIVASFGNLMSTSTREKAYENFKVLYFFNYLIYSFFSISFFVICVPFMKLWMGNDSLFPIATVSLITLYFYIGGMRQAVNLVRTSAGIYQPDQYFPLIETAINLGLALILVKPLGINGVLVANLVSMFLVPFWTQPYIIHKNVFDTGVKNYYLRYCVYAAVALFSLLLTQFICSHLPAMG
;
A
#
# COMPACT_ATOMS: atom_id res chain seq x y z
N SER A 1 -10.68 -11.81 6.71
CA SER A 1 -12.10 -11.50 6.95
C SER A 1 -12.77 -12.36 8.02
N MET A 2 -12.34 -13.61 8.28
CA MET A 2 -12.88 -14.45 9.37
C MET A 2 -12.66 -13.87 10.77
N ILE A 3 -11.51 -13.25 11.03
CA ILE A 3 -11.20 -12.60 12.32
C ILE A 3 -12.13 -11.42 12.56
N ILE A 4 -12.39 -10.63 11.53
CA ILE A 4 -13.30 -9.49 11.58
C ILE A 4 -14.72 -9.96 11.88
N ALA A 5 -15.20 -11.01 11.24
CA ALA A 5 -16.58 -11.53 11.45
C ALA A 5 -16.82 -12.11 12.84
N ARG A 6 -15.79 -12.57 13.55
CA ARG A 6 -15.91 -13.13 14.92
C ARG A 6 -15.56 -12.17 16.03
N GLY A 7 -14.73 -11.17 15.75
CA GLY A 7 -14.24 -10.20 16.76
C GLY A 7 -14.83 -8.80 16.62
N VAL A 8 -15.54 -8.53 15.54
CA VAL A 8 -16.19 -7.24 15.24
C VAL A 8 -17.66 -7.52 14.88
N ASP A 9 -18.51 -6.55 15.12
CA ASP A 9 -19.91 -6.60 14.70
C ASP A 9 -20.05 -6.89 13.19
N LEU A 10 -21.04 -7.69 12.81
CA LEU A 10 -21.31 -8.09 11.43
C LEU A 10 -21.59 -6.88 10.52
N ILE A 11 -22.24 -5.84 11.06
CA ILE A 11 -22.52 -4.59 10.34
C ILE A 11 -21.21 -3.89 9.97
N SER A 12 -20.29 -3.73 10.92
CA SER A 12 -18.99 -3.13 10.69
C SER A 12 -18.15 -3.93 9.68
N ALA A 13 -18.26 -5.26 9.69
CA ALA A 13 -17.61 -6.11 8.69
C ALA A 13 -18.17 -5.90 7.29
N GLY A 14 -19.49 -5.72 7.18
CA GLY A 14 -20.16 -5.38 5.92
C GLY A 14 -19.72 -4.03 5.37
N ILE A 15 -19.73 -2.99 6.22
CA ILE A 15 -19.25 -1.65 5.85
C ILE A 15 -17.78 -1.72 5.37
N TYR A 16 -16.91 -2.41 6.11
CA TYR A 16 -15.49 -2.58 5.73
C TYR A 16 -15.33 -3.23 4.35
N SER A 17 -16.15 -4.22 4.04
CA SER A 17 -16.10 -4.90 2.75
C SER A 17 -16.36 -3.94 1.59
N ASN A 18 -17.25 -2.96 1.75
CA ASN A 18 -17.54 -1.94 0.74
C ASN A 18 -16.35 -0.98 0.53
N TYR A 19 -15.69 -0.54 1.61
CA TYR A 19 -14.45 0.25 1.48
C TYR A 19 -13.36 -0.55 0.77
N MET A 20 -13.21 -1.82 1.13
CA MET A 20 -12.22 -2.70 0.49
C MET A 20 -12.55 -3.01 -0.96
N LEU A 21 -13.81 -2.96 -1.38
CA LEU A 21 -14.19 -3.12 -2.78
C LEU A 21 -13.60 -2.00 -3.64
N ILE A 22 -13.66 -0.75 -3.16
CA ILE A 22 -13.02 0.39 -3.84
C ILE A 22 -11.50 0.21 -3.88
N VAL A 23 -10.87 -0.11 -2.74
CA VAL A 23 -9.42 -0.33 -2.65
C VAL A 23 -8.97 -1.45 -3.58
N ASN A 24 -9.69 -2.56 -3.63
CA ASN A 24 -9.41 -3.67 -4.53
C ASN A 24 -9.58 -3.29 -6.01
N GLY A 25 -10.57 -2.45 -6.33
CA GLY A 25 -10.73 -1.87 -7.66
C GLY A 25 -9.50 -1.05 -8.08
N LEU A 26 -9.01 -0.17 -7.20
CA LEU A 26 -7.79 0.60 -7.45
C LEU A 26 -6.56 -0.30 -7.59
N ASN A 27 -6.42 -1.31 -6.73
CA ASN A 27 -5.33 -2.29 -6.84
C ASN A 27 -5.38 -3.07 -8.16
N ASN A 28 -6.56 -3.45 -8.63
CA ASN A 28 -6.71 -4.16 -9.91
C ASN A 28 -6.25 -3.30 -11.09
N ILE A 29 -6.60 -2.02 -11.09
CA ILE A 29 -6.15 -1.07 -12.13
C ILE A 29 -4.63 -0.94 -12.11
N THR A 30 -4.04 -0.69 -10.93
CA THR A 30 -2.59 -0.55 -10.79
C THR A 30 -1.85 -1.83 -11.15
N ASN A 31 -2.34 -2.98 -10.71
CA ASN A 31 -1.74 -4.28 -11.05
C ASN A 31 -1.73 -4.55 -12.55
N GLN A 32 -2.76 -4.17 -13.30
CA GLN A 32 -2.77 -4.31 -14.76
C GLN A 32 -1.66 -3.50 -15.41
N VAL A 33 -1.44 -2.26 -14.95
CA VAL A 33 -0.34 -1.41 -15.44
C VAL A 33 1.01 -2.06 -15.16
N PHE A 34 1.24 -2.50 -13.92
CA PHE A 34 2.52 -3.10 -13.53
C PHE A 34 2.76 -4.46 -14.19
N ASN A 35 1.74 -5.31 -14.33
CA ASN A 35 1.85 -6.60 -15.01
C ASN A 35 2.25 -6.44 -16.49
N GLY A 36 1.77 -5.39 -17.17
CA GLY A 36 2.21 -5.07 -18.52
C GLY A 36 3.70 -4.73 -18.63
N ILE A 37 4.31 -4.26 -17.56
CA ILE A 37 5.72 -3.86 -17.53
C ILE A 37 6.65 -5.03 -17.13
N VAL A 38 6.15 -6.06 -16.43
CA VAL A 38 6.95 -7.18 -15.90
C VAL A 38 7.81 -7.83 -16.97
N ALA A 39 7.24 -8.17 -18.13
CA ALA A 39 7.96 -8.85 -19.22
C ALA A 39 9.07 -7.96 -19.81
N SER A 40 8.76 -6.68 -20.05
CA SER A 40 9.74 -5.72 -20.58
C SER A 40 10.88 -5.47 -19.58
N PHE A 41 10.54 -5.36 -18.29
CA PHE A 41 11.52 -5.18 -17.23
C PHE A 41 12.37 -6.44 -17.03
N GLY A 42 11.78 -7.64 -17.14
CA GLY A 42 12.49 -8.92 -17.11
C GLY A 42 13.52 -9.05 -18.23
N ASN A 43 13.16 -8.67 -19.47
CA ASN A 43 14.08 -8.63 -20.59
C ASN A 43 15.23 -7.62 -20.37
N LEU A 44 14.90 -6.44 -19.85
CA LEU A 44 15.89 -5.43 -19.50
C LEU A 44 16.87 -5.94 -18.42
N MET A 45 16.37 -6.64 -17.40
CA MET A 45 17.19 -7.23 -16.35
C MET A 45 18.17 -8.29 -16.88
N SER A 46 17.77 -9.07 -17.90
CA SER A 46 18.60 -10.12 -18.48
C SER A 46 19.65 -9.60 -19.48
N THR A 47 19.41 -8.44 -20.09
CA THR A 47 20.26 -7.89 -21.18
C THR A 47 21.11 -6.69 -20.77
N SER A 48 20.83 -6.07 -19.63
CA SER A 48 21.50 -4.84 -19.17
C SER A 48 22.50 -5.09 -18.05
N THR A 49 23.41 -4.13 -17.87
CA THR A 49 24.28 -4.11 -16.68
C THR A 49 23.47 -3.82 -15.41
N ARG A 50 24.01 -4.19 -14.24
CA ARG A 50 23.34 -3.95 -12.94
C ARG A 50 23.09 -2.46 -12.69
N GLU A 51 24.00 -1.59 -13.10
CA GLU A 51 23.88 -0.14 -12.98
C GLU A 51 22.70 0.38 -13.81
N LYS A 52 22.57 -0.07 -15.05
CA LYS A 52 21.47 0.33 -15.93
C LYS A 52 20.11 -0.21 -15.43
N ALA A 53 20.09 -1.43 -14.92
CA ALA A 53 18.91 -2.01 -14.29
C ALA A 53 18.49 -1.19 -13.05
N TYR A 54 19.44 -0.73 -12.23
CA TYR A 54 19.18 0.13 -11.09
C TYR A 54 18.65 1.52 -11.50
N GLU A 55 19.22 2.14 -12.55
CA GLU A 55 18.69 3.42 -13.08
C GLU A 55 17.23 3.28 -13.52
N ASN A 56 16.88 2.22 -14.26
CA ASN A 56 15.50 1.96 -14.66
C ASN A 56 14.60 1.66 -13.49
N PHE A 57 15.09 0.97 -12.44
CA PHE A 57 14.34 0.78 -11.20
C PHE A 57 14.00 2.11 -10.53
N LYS A 58 14.92 3.09 -10.51
CA LYS A 58 14.64 4.42 -9.94
C LYS A 58 13.50 5.15 -10.67
N VAL A 59 13.47 5.03 -11.98
CA VAL A 59 12.39 5.60 -12.82
C VAL A 59 11.07 4.87 -12.53
N LEU A 60 11.07 3.55 -12.52
CA LEU A 60 9.91 2.73 -12.19
C LEU A 60 9.37 3.07 -10.80
N TYR A 61 10.27 3.22 -9.81
CA TYR A 61 9.91 3.54 -8.43
C TYR A 61 9.29 4.94 -8.30
N PHE A 62 9.76 5.90 -9.08
CA PHE A 62 9.16 7.24 -9.16
C PHE A 62 7.73 7.19 -9.75
N PHE A 63 7.52 6.46 -10.87
CA PHE A 63 6.18 6.28 -11.42
C PHE A 63 5.25 5.54 -10.46
N ASN A 64 5.75 4.52 -9.78
CA ASN A 64 5.01 3.82 -8.74
C ASN A 64 4.54 4.78 -7.64
N TYR A 65 5.44 5.64 -7.17
CA TYR A 65 5.12 6.69 -6.21
C TYR A 65 4.00 7.62 -6.71
N LEU A 66 4.10 8.13 -7.94
CA LEU A 66 3.09 9.03 -8.51
C LEU A 66 1.70 8.37 -8.55
N ILE A 67 1.63 7.13 -9.03
CA ILE A 67 0.37 6.39 -9.16
C ILE A 67 -0.26 6.16 -7.77
N TYR A 68 0.50 5.62 -6.82
CA TYR A 68 -0.06 5.30 -5.51
C TYR A 68 -0.32 6.54 -4.65
N SER A 69 0.46 7.60 -4.80
CA SER A 69 0.15 8.89 -4.15
C SER A 69 -1.14 9.50 -4.69
N PHE A 70 -1.31 9.52 -6.01
CA PHE A 70 -2.52 10.03 -6.64
C PHE A 70 -3.77 9.27 -6.18
N PHE A 71 -3.74 7.94 -6.25
CA PHE A 71 -4.89 7.12 -5.84
C PHE A 71 -5.16 7.18 -4.33
N SER A 72 -4.11 7.25 -3.50
CA SER A 72 -4.27 7.36 -2.05
C SER A 72 -4.89 8.69 -1.64
N ILE A 73 -4.43 9.79 -2.24
CA ILE A 73 -4.98 11.14 -1.97
C ILE A 73 -6.42 11.21 -2.47
N SER A 74 -6.68 10.75 -3.70
CA SER A 74 -8.02 10.73 -4.28
C SER A 74 -8.98 9.88 -3.43
N PHE A 75 -8.54 8.67 -3.03
CA PHE A 75 -9.33 7.82 -2.16
C PHE A 75 -9.65 8.49 -0.84
N PHE A 76 -8.67 9.07 -0.16
CA PHE A 76 -8.86 9.73 1.13
C PHE A 76 -9.88 10.88 1.06
N VAL A 77 -9.77 11.73 0.04
CA VAL A 77 -10.62 12.92 -0.10
C VAL A 77 -12.02 12.57 -0.57
N ILE A 78 -12.15 11.62 -1.52
CA ILE A 78 -13.43 11.31 -2.17
C ILE A 78 -14.19 10.20 -1.44
N CYS A 79 -13.51 9.34 -0.67
CA CYS A 79 -14.12 8.14 -0.12
C CYS A 79 -15.33 8.44 0.77
N VAL A 80 -15.22 9.38 1.70
CA VAL A 80 -16.32 9.70 2.63
C VAL A 80 -17.55 10.28 1.90
N PRO A 81 -17.44 11.32 1.05
CA PRO A 81 -18.58 11.82 0.29
C PRO A 81 -19.15 10.77 -0.68
N PHE A 82 -18.31 9.96 -1.30
CA PHE A 82 -18.76 8.87 -2.17
C PHE A 82 -19.57 7.81 -1.40
N MET A 83 -19.05 7.34 -0.26
CA MET A 83 -19.73 6.35 0.57
C MET A 83 -21.06 6.89 1.10
N LYS A 84 -21.12 8.17 1.44
CA LYS A 84 -22.36 8.84 1.85
C LYS A 84 -23.43 8.79 0.75
N LEU A 85 -23.04 9.05 -0.49
CA LEU A 85 -23.95 9.00 -1.64
C LEU A 85 -24.37 7.56 -1.98
N TRP A 86 -23.46 6.60 -1.84
CA TRP A 86 -23.69 5.22 -2.25
C TRP A 86 -24.45 4.40 -1.20
N MET A 87 -24.08 4.54 0.08
CA MET A 87 -24.55 3.67 1.17
C MET A 87 -25.38 4.42 2.24
N GLY A 88 -25.43 5.76 2.17
CA GLY A 88 -26.09 6.57 3.19
C GLY A 88 -25.19 6.89 4.40
N ASN A 89 -25.72 7.71 5.30
CA ASN A 89 -24.97 8.23 6.45
C ASN A 89 -24.63 7.16 7.50
N ASP A 90 -25.45 6.12 7.63
CA ASP A 90 -25.29 5.08 8.67
C ASP A 90 -24.15 4.08 8.37
N SER A 91 -23.58 4.16 7.17
CA SER A 91 -22.53 3.25 6.70
C SER A 91 -21.15 3.92 6.58
N LEU A 92 -20.91 4.99 7.35
CA LEU A 92 -19.66 5.73 7.30
C LEU A 92 -18.72 5.31 8.42
N PHE A 93 -17.46 5.06 8.06
CA PHE A 93 -16.40 4.92 9.05
C PHE A 93 -15.88 6.28 9.52
N PRO A 94 -15.42 6.36 10.80
CA PRO A 94 -14.66 7.50 11.28
C PRO A 94 -13.44 7.78 10.41
N ILE A 95 -13.05 9.05 10.30
CA ILE A 95 -11.90 9.48 9.50
C ILE A 95 -10.60 8.72 9.88
N ALA A 96 -10.46 8.34 11.14
CA ALA A 96 -9.33 7.52 11.60
C ALA A 96 -9.25 6.17 10.88
N THR A 97 -10.39 5.49 10.70
CA THR A 97 -10.45 4.20 9.97
C THR A 97 -10.12 4.41 8.49
N VAL A 98 -10.67 5.45 7.87
CA VAL A 98 -10.37 5.79 6.47
C VAL A 98 -8.88 6.12 6.30
N SER A 99 -8.29 6.83 7.25
CA SER A 99 -6.84 7.11 7.26
C SER A 99 -6.00 5.84 7.32
N LEU A 100 -6.37 4.87 8.17
CA LEU A 100 -5.67 3.59 8.27
C LEU A 100 -5.79 2.76 6.98
N ILE A 101 -6.96 2.74 6.35
CA ILE A 101 -7.17 2.08 5.06
C ILE A 101 -6.31 2.73 3.98
N THR A 102 -6.30 4.07 3.92
CA THR A 102 -5.50 4.84 2.96
C THR A 102 -4.01 4.57 3.15
N LEU A 103 -3.54 4.60 4.39
CA LEU A 103 -2.13 4.34 4.73
C LEU A 103 -1.73 2.91 4.37
N TYR A 104 -2.59 1.93 4.64
CA TYR A 104 -2.37 0.54 4.25
C TYR A 104 -2.26 0.40 2.72
N PHE A 105 -3.15 1.05 1.97
CA PHE A 105 -3.12 1.07 0.50
C PHE A 105 -1.83 1.72 -0.02
N TYR A 106 -1.45 2.88 0.52
CA TYR A 106 -0.23 3.60 0.11
C TYR A 106 1.04 2.79 0.37
N ILE A 107 1.24 2.32 1.61
CA ILE A 107 2.45 1.57 1.98
C ILE A 107 2.52 0.25 1.20
N GLY A 108 1.39 -0.46 1.08
CA GLY A 108 1.29 -1.69 0.28
C GLY A 108 1.64 -1.44 -1.19
N GLY A 109 1.11 -0.35 -1.73
CA GLY A 109 1.35 0.06 -3.10
C GLY A 109 2.79 0.48 -3.40
N MET A 110 3.45 1.18 -2.47
CA MET A 110 4.85 1.56 -2.62
C MET A 110 5.80 0.36 -2.77
N ARG A 111 5.40 -0.82 -2.33
CA ARG A 111 6.14 -2.08 -2.51
C ARG A 111 6.02 -2.66 -3.92
N GLN A 112 5.09 -2.19 -4.74
CA GLN A 112 4.81 -2.81 -6.05
C GLN A 112 6.00 -2.76 -7.00
N ALA A 113 6.76 -1.67 -7.03
CA ALA A 113 8.00 -1.58 -7.81
C ALA A 113 9.06 -2.60 -7.37
N VAL A 114 9.19 -2.82 -6.06
CA VAL A 114 10.11 -3.83 -5.49
C VAL A 114 9.65 -5.25 -5.86
N ASN A 115 8.35 -5.52 -5.75
CA ASN A 115 7.75 -6.80 -6.13
C ASN A 115 7.92 -7.09 -7.62
N LEU A 116 7.80 -6.07 -8.47
CA LEU A 116 8.00 -6.19 -9.91
C LEU A 116 9.45 -6.64 -10.21
N VAL A 117 10.44 -5.98 -9.62
CA VAL A 117 11.86 -6.37 -9.79
C VAL A 117 12.10 -7.80 -9.32
N ARG A 118 11.59 -8.15 -8.14
CA ARG A 118 11.72 -9.49 -7.58
C ARG A 118 11.12 -10.56 -8.49
N THR A 119 9.93 -10.31 -9.01
CA THR A 119 9.24 -11.22 -9.94
C THR A 119 9.98 -11.33 -11.27
N SER A 120 10.42 -10.19 -11.84
CA SER A 120 11.14 -10.15 -13.11
C SER A 120 12.52 -10.84 -13.03
N ALA A 121 13.18 -10.74 -11.87
CA ALA A 121 14.48 -11.38 -11.63
C ALA A 121 14.36 -12.85 -11.16
N GLY A 122 13.14 -13.36 -10.90
CA GLY A 122 12.91 -14.73 -10.44
C GLY A 122 13.45 -15.01 -9.04
N ILE A 123 13.62 -13.98 -8.20
CA ILE A 123 14.22 -14.13 -6.88
C ILE A 123 13.15 -14.40 -5.83
N TYR A 124 12.98 -15.68 -5.50
CA TYR A 124 12.01 -16.14 -4.49
C TYR A 124 12.65 -16.85 -3.29
N GLN A 125 13.79 -17.50 -3.48
CA GLN A 125 14.42 -18.29 -2.41
C GLN A 125 14.86 -17.48 -1.19
N PRO A 126 15.44 -16.26 -1.33
CA PRO A 126 15.93 -15.52 -0.16
C PRO A 126 14.84 -15.03 0.77
N ASP A 127 13.60 -14.92 0.30
CA ASP A 127 12.49 -14.38 1.10
C ASP A 127 11.31 -15.35 1.31
N GLN A 128 11.47 -16.61 0.98
CA GLN A 128 10.38 -17.61 1.04
C GLN A 128 9.72 -17.75 2.42
N TYR A 129 10.44 -17.47 3.51
CA TYR A 129 9.93 -17.55 4.88
C TYR A 129 9.38 -16.23 5.42
N PHE A 130 9.74 -15.06 4.84
CA PHE A 130 9.28 -13.78 5.34
C PHE A 130 7.77 -13.57 5.26
N PRO A 131 7.05 -14.01 4.21
CA PRO A 131 5.59 -13.96 4.19
C PRO A 131 4.93 -14.78 5.31
N LEU A 132 5.52 -15.90 5.73
CA LEU A 132 5.04 -16.69 6.85
C LEU A 132 5.21 -15.95 8.17
N ILE A 133 6.37 -15.31 8.38
CA ILE A 133 6.65 -14.48 9.55
C ILE A 133 5.71 -13.27 9.58
N GLU A 134 5.53 -12.57 8.46
CA GLU A 134 4.58 -11.46 8.34
C GLU A 134 3.16 -11.90 8.71
N THR A 135 2.72 -13.04 8.18
CA THR A 135 1.39 -13.59 8.46
C THR A 135 1.22 -13.98 9.93
N ALA A 136 2.23 -14.60 10.54
CA ALA A 136 2.18 -14.99 11.95
C ALA A 136 2.10 -13.75 12.87
N ILE A 137 2.91 -12.72 12.60
CA ILE A 137 2.86 -11.45 13.34
C ILE A 137 1.50 -10.78 13.15
N ASN A 138 1.02 -10.71 11.91
CA ASN A 138 -0.28 -10.12 11.58
C ASN A 138 -1.42 -10.81 12.33
N LEU A 139 -1.47 -12.14 12.28
CA LEU A 139 -2.48 -12.94 12.96
C LEU A 139 -2.44 -12.73 14.47
N GLY A 140 -1.25 -12.79 15.09
CA GLY A 140 -1.07 -12.58 16.52
C GLY A 140 -1.54 -11.18 16.96
N LEU A 141 -1.09 -10.14 16.25
CA LEU A 141 -1.50 -8.77 16.54
C LEU A 141 -2.99 -8.54 16.29
N ALA A 142 -3.55 -9.08 15.21
CA ALA A 142 -4.97 -8.94 14.90
C ALA A 142 -5.85 -9.56 15.98
N LEU A 143 -5.50 -10.75 16.50
CA LEU A 143 -6.25 -11.41 17.58
C LEU A 143 -6.20 -10.61 18.90
N ILE A 144 -5.08 -9.96 19.19
CA ILE A 144 -4.92 -9.13 20.40
C ILE A 144 -5.67 -7.80 20.24
N LEU A 145 -5.51 -7.13 19.09
CA LEU A 145 -5.98 -5.77 18.87
C LEU A 145 -7.46 -5.70 18.44
N VAL A 146 -8.03 -6.78 17.91
CA VAL A 146 -9.44 -6.77 17.48
C VAL A 146 -10.41 -6.53 18.64
N LYS A 147 -10.11 -7.04 19.82
CA LYS A 147 -10.99 -6.87 21.01
C LYS A 147 -11.10 -5.40 21.46
N PRO A 148 -9.98 -4.66 21.68
CA PRO A 148 -10.05 -3.26 22.13
C PRO A 148 -10.33 -2.25 21.03
N LEU A 149 -9.93 -2.51 19.78
CA LEU A 149 -9.95 -1.53 18.68
C LEU A 149 -10.87 -1.91 17.52
N GLY A 150 -11.53 -3.07 17.60
CA GLY A 150 -12.39 -3.54 16.53
C GLY A 150 -11.66 -3.65 15.20
N ILE A 151 -12.25 -3.11 14.15
CA ILE A 151 -11.70 -3.09 12.79
C ILE A 151 -10.37 -2.33 12.71
N ASN A 152 -10.22 -1.25 13.46
CA ASN A 152 -8.97 -0.48 13.51
C ASN A 152 -7.81 -1.33 14.03
N GLY A 153 -8.09 -2.25 14.97
CA GLY A 153 -7.10 -3.20 15.48
C GLY A 153 -6.55 -4.12 14.39
N VAL A 154 -7.41 -4.60 13.50
CA VAL A 154 -6.99 -5.42 12.35
C VAL A 154 -6.18 -4.61 11.34
N LEU A 155 -6.60 -3.37 11.07
CA LEU A 155 -5.85 -2.48 10.16
C LEU A 155 -4.47 -2.12 10.72
N VAL A 156 -4.38 -1.83 12.02
CA VAL A 156 -3.09 -1.58 12.69
C VAL A 156 -2.22 -2.83 12.65
N ALA A 157 -2.77 -4.02 12.90
CA ALA A 157 -2.02 -5.28 12.80
C ALA A 157 -1.43 -5.48 11.39
N ASN A 158 -2.21 -5.19 10.33
CA ASN A 158 -1.76 -5.23 8.94
C ASN A 158 -0.61 -4.25 8.69
N LEU A 159 -0.73 -3.01 9.14
CA LEU A 159 0.30 -1.97 8.98
C LEU A 159 1.58 -2.34 9.73
N VAL A 160 1.46 -2.77 10.98
CA VAL A 160 2.61 -3.13 11.82
C VAL A 160 3.35 -4.34 11.25
N SER A 161 2.65 -5.42 10.87
CA SER A 161 3.29 -6.60 10.29
C SER A 161 4.00 -6.28 8.97
N MET A 162 3.38 -5.45 8.13
CA MET A 162 3.97 -5.00 6.87
C MET A 162 5.22 -4.12 7.10
N PHE A 163 5.19 -3.28 8.12
CA PHE A 163 6.33 -2.42 8.46
C PHE A 163 7.48 -3.19 9.13
N LEU A 164 7.16 -4.20 9.95
CA LEU A 164 8.19 -5.00 10.62
C LEU A 164 8.94 -5.95 9.71
N VAL A 165 8.30 -6.50 8.69
CA VAL A 165 8.90 -7.56 7.87
C VAL A 165 9.18 -7.09 6.43
N PRO A 166 8.21 -7.01 5.51
CA PRO A 166 8.51 -6.79 4.10
C PRO A 166 9.03 -5.40 3.78
N PHE A 167 8.75 -4.40 4.61
CA PHE A 167 9.27 -3.06 4.43
C PHE A 167 10.81 -3.02 4.41
N TRP A 168 11.47 -3.87 5.22
CA TRP A 168 12.91 -3.96 5.31
C TRP A 168 13.50 -5.05 4.42
N THR A 169 12.89 -6.23 4.45
CA THR A 169 13.47 -7.43 3.83
C THR A 169 13.45 -7.36 2.31
N GLN A 170 12.33 -6.97 1.72
CA GLN A 170 12.19 -6.98 0.27
C GLN A 170 13.12 -5.99 -0.46
N PRO A 171 13.22 -4.70 -0.06
CA PRO A 171 14.19 -3.79 -0.67
C PRO A 171 15.63 -4.25 -0.46
N TYR A 172 15.96 -4.78 0.72
CA TYR A 172 17.29 -5.32 0.99
C TYR A 172 17.67 -6.45 0.04
N ILE A 173 16.74 -7.40 -0.19
CA ILE A 173 16.96 -8.56 -1.05
C ILE A 173 17.23 -8.13 -2.50
N ILE A 174 16.43 -7.23 -3.06
CA ILE A 174 16.65 -6.79 -4.45
C ILE A 174 17.92 -5.96 -4.60
N HIS A 175 18.23 -5.08 -3.63
CA HIS A 175 19.46 -4.28 -3.70
C HIS A 175 20.71 -5.15 -3.60
N LYS A 176 20.70 -6.18 -2.74
CA LYS A 176 21.82 -7.10 -2.58
C LYS A 176 21.99 -8.06 -3.75
N ASN A 177 20.90 -8.69 -4.23
CA ASN A 177 20.98 -9.80 -5.18
C ASN A 177 20.86 -9.36 -6.65
N VAL A 178 20.21 -8.22 -6.91
CA VAL A 178 19.94 -7.73 -8.27
C VAL A 178 20.90 -6.59 -8.63
N PHE A 179 20.92 -5.54 -7.81
CA PHE A 179 21.62 -4.30 -8.16
C PHE A 179 23.04 -4.23 -7.61
N ASP A 180 23.35 -5.00 -6.56
CA ASP A 180 24.61 -4.93 -5.82
C ASP A 180 24.88 -3.51 -5.28
N THR A 181 23.86 -2.90 -4.71
CA THR A 181 23.88 -1.52 -4.22
C THR A 181 23.35 -1.43 -2.79
N GLY A 182 23.70 -0.34 -2.09
CA GLY A 182 23.17 -0.08 -0.76
C GLY A 182 21.72 0.39 -0.77
N VAL A 183 20.93 -0.05 0.22
CA VAL A 183 19.49 0.29 0.38
C VAL A 183 19.27 1.72 0.91
N LYS A 184 20.28 2.43 1.36
CA LYS A 184 20.15 3.76 1.99
C LYS A 184 19.41 4.77 1.08
N ASN A 185 19.80 4.81 -0.19
CA ASN A 185 19.21 5.72 -1.17
C ASN A 185 17.73 5.39 -1.47
N TYR A 186 17.35 4.13 -1.37
CA TYR A 186 15.95 3.71 -1.49
C TYR A 186 15.11 4.30 -0.36
N TYR A 187 15.53 4.13 0.91
CA TYR A 187 14.79 4.66 2.05
C TYR A 187 14.78 6.18 2.10
N LEU A 188 15.88 6.85 1.70
CA LEU A 188 15.89 8.30 1.60
C LEU A 188 14.84 8.80 0.60
N ARG A 189 14.74 8.17 -0.58
CA ARG A 189 13.70 8.48 -1.57
C ARG A 189 12.31 8.17 -1.04
N TYR A 190 12.15 7.04 -0.33
CA TYR A 190 10.89 6.69 0.29
C TYR A 190 10.40 7.78 1.25
N CYS A 191 11.28 8.27 2.13
CA CYS A 191 10.96 9.35 3.07
C CYS A 191 10.58 10.65 2.35
N VAL A 192 11.33 11.04 1.30
CA VAL A 192 11.00 12.22 0.49
C VAL A 192 9.63 12.05 -0.18
N TYR A 193 9.38 10.92 -0.81
CA TYR A 193 8.10 10.63 -1.47
C TYR A 193 6.93 10.62 -0.49
N ALA A 194 7.11 10.02 0.68
CA ALA A 194 6.11 10.02 1.74
C ALA A 194 5.82 11.44 2.26
N ALA A 195 6.86 12.26 2.45
CA ALA A 195 6.70 13.65 2.88
C ALA A 195 5.96 14.49 1.83
N VAL A 196 6.31 14.35 0.55
CA VAL A 196 5.61 15.06 -0.55
C VAL A 196 4.17 14.58 -0.68
N ALA A 197 3.91 13.27 -0.58
CA ALA A 197 2.55 12.73 -0.61
C ALA A 197 1.69 13.26 0.55
N LEU A 198 2.25 13.28 1.77
CA LEU A 198 1.56 13.84 2.94
C LEU A 198 1.28 15.32 2.78
N PHE A 199 2.26 16.10 2.32
CA PHE A 199 2.06 17.54 2.04
C PHE A 199 0.97 17.75 0.99
N SER A 200 0.98 17.00 -0.10
CA SER A 200 -0.03 17.07 -1.16
C SER A 200 -1.42 16.69 -0.64
N LEU A 201 -1.53 15.66 0.22
CA LEU A 201 -2.79 15.29 0.87
C LEU A 201 -3.33 16.42 1.74
N LEU A 202 -2.49 17.00 2.60
CA LEU A 202 -2.90 18.13 3.47
C LEU A 202 -3.32 19.35 2.67
N LEU A 203 -2.58 19.68 1.61
CA LEU A 203 -2.91 20.78 0.71
C LEU A 203 -4.25 20.54 -0.01
N THR A 204 -4.47 19.34 -0.54
CA THR A 204 -5.73 18.97 -1.20
C THR A 204 -6.90 19.06 -0.22
N GLN A 205 -6.72 18.55 0.99
CA GLN A 205 -7.75 18.62 2.03
C GLN A 205 -8.06 20.06 2.44
N PHE A 206 -7.03 20.90 2.58
CA PHE A 206 -7.19 22.34 2.86
C PHE A 206 -7.97 23.04 1.74
N ILE A 207 -7.62 22.81 0.48
CA ILE A 207 -8.33 23.37 -0.67
C ILE A 207 -9.80 22.91 -0.68
N CYS A 208 -10.05 21.59 -0.53
CA CYS A 208 -11.40 21.05 -0.52
C CYS A 208 -12.25 21.59 0.64
N SER A 209 -11.66 21.87 1.80
CA SER A 209 -12.38 22.45 2.95
C SER A 209 -12.76 23.93 2.77
N HIS A 210 -12.06 24.65 1.89
CA HIS A 210 -12.32 26.07 1.61
C HIS A 210 -13.10 26.31 0.31
N LEU A 211 -13.32 25.27 -0.51
CA LEU A 211 -14.22 25.36 -1.64
C LEU A 211 -15.66 25.41 -1.11
N PRO A 212 -16.47 26.43 -1.48
CA PRO A 212 -17.88 26.45 -1.11
C PRO A 212 -18.52 25.17 -1.65
N ALA A 213 -19.25 24.47 -0.77
CA ALA A 213 -20.07 23.35 -1.18
C ALA A 213 -20.98 23.85 -2.31
N MET A 214 -20.68 23.46 -3.55
CA MET A 214 -21.65 23.63 -4.63
C MET A 214 -22.81 22.73 -4.27
N GLY A 215 -23.89 23.36 -3.79
CA GLY A 215 -25.13 22.74 -3.32
C GLY A 215 -25.86 21.98 -4.41
#